data_526fc41bb8ecf9d0d44d9c8eb51a3a12
#
_entry.id   526fc41bb8ecf9d0d44d9c8eb51a3a12
#
_cell.length_a   1.000
_cell.length_b   1.000
_cell.length_c   1.000
_cell.angle_alpha   90.00
_cell.angle_beta   90.00
_cell.angle_gamma   90.00
#
_symmetry.space_group_name_H-M   'P 1'
#
loop_
_entity.id
_entity.type
_entity.pdbx_description
1 polymer ?
#
loop_
_entity_poly.entity_id
_entity_poly.type
_entity_poly.pdbx_seq_one_letter_code
_entity_poly.pdbx_strand_id
1 'polypeptide(L)'
;MARRSVRLLASIAAVATMATALTACGNKQATTDENGKPIVNILVRRNVTDHPMQDTQYTKDLEAACDCTIKWQEVSDNAWGQQKSAKMAAGEFPDIGLSLFSMVDAAKYSTYFEDLKPHLDKMPNVKKFLKAQPGAAKYVTDGTKIAMLPSDRGKGYEVSGTHMFINKTWLDKLGLQMPTTWDELENVLDAFKTQDPNGNGKADEVPMNIRSLGFGLWSPLALMNSEGVVTSFMGGGASEQGYYVDNGKVKSYYTSDALKDVVSYLHGLMAKGLIPKDVLTRDASQYTSQTVSDGKTALTGVSFGWSNYAEYGNALGDQYVTLPPLK
;
A
#
# COMPACT_ATOMS: atom_id res chain seq x y z
N MET A 1 19.05 64.39 47.68
CA MET A 1 17.98 65.37 47.51
C MET A 1 16.83 64.75 46.74
N ALA A 2 15.64 65.05 47.24
CA ALA A 2 14.31 64.83 46.64
C ALA A 2 13.80 63.39 46.49
N ARG A 3 13.04 63.05 47.48
CA ARG A 3 11.86 62.17 47.53
C ARG A 3 10.88 62.51 46.42
N ARG A 4 10.26 61.50 45.86
CA ARG A 4 8.83 61.57 45.54
C ARG A 4 8.22 60.12 45.57
N SER A 5 7.46 59.96 46.61
CA SER A 5 6.42 58.96 46.82
C SER A 5 5.36 59.09 45.71
N VAL A 6 4.99 57.96 45.12
CA VAL A 6 3.78 57.84 44.33
C VAL A 6 2.93 56.70 44.92
N ARG A 7 1.77 57.13 45.25
CA ARG A 7 0.69 56.47 45.96
C ARG A 7 0.25 55.17 45.32
N LEU A 8 0.14 54.10 46.14
CA LEU A 8 -0.77 53.02 45.91
C LEU A 8 -2.20 53.56 45.77
N LEU A 9 -2.76 53.45 44.61
CA LEU A 9 -4.20 53.48 44.42
C LEU A 9 -4.64 51.99 44.22
N ALA A 10 -5.20 51.44 45.26
CA ALA A 10 -5.96 50.23 45.26
C ALA A 10 -7.21 50.46 44.39
N SER A 11 -7.19 49.95 43.21
CA SER A 11 -8.38 49.76 42.40
C SER A 11 -8.84 48.31 42.60
N ILE A 12 -9.77 48.12 43.50
CA ILE A 12 -10.63 46.95 43.58
C ILE A 12 -11.51 47.04 42.34
N ALA A 13 -11.03 46.48 41.24
CA ALA A 13 -11.85 46.21 40.06
C ALA A 13 -12.42 44.81 40.23
N ALA A 14 -13.72 44.77 40.31
CA ALA A 14 -14.54 43.57 40.36
C ALA A 14 -13.98 42.49 39.41
N VAL A 15 -13.53 41.41 40.00
CA VAL A 15 -13.39 40.14 39.30
C VAL A 15 -14.82 39.66 39.02
N ALA A 16 -15.39 40.19 37.94
CA ALA A 16 -16.49 39.54 37.29
C ALA A 16 -15.96 38.17 36.89
N THR A 17 -16.26 37.19 37.65
CA THR A 17 -16.15 35.78 37.30
C THR A 17 -16.91 35.56 36.00
N MET A 18 -16.25 35.77 34.87
CA MET A 18 -16.56 35.04 33.67
C MET A 18 -16.11 33.58 33.93
N ALA A 19 -17.00 32.86 34.56
CA ALA A 19 -17.07 31.46 34.38
C ALA A 19 -17.43 31.22 32.89
N THR A 20 -16.46 31.47 31.99
CA THR A 20 -16.49 30.84 30.71
C THR A 20 -16.43 29.34 31.01
N ALA A 21 -17.60 28.73 31.02
CA ALA A 21 -17.70 27.32 30.82
C ALA A 21 -16.78 27.01 29.64
N LEU A 22 -15.64 26.44 29.93
CA LEU A 22 -14.91 25.58 29.01
C LEU A 22 -15.86 24.39 28.77
N THR A 23 -16.93 24.66 27.99
CA THR A 23 -17.50 23.61 27.19
C THR A 23 -16.33 23.17 26.34
N ALA A 24 -15.68 22.11 26.76
CA ALA A 24 -14.97 21.22 25.87
C ALA A 24 -16.00 20.87 24.78
N CYS A 25 -16.06 21.67 23.73
CA CYS A 25 -16.67 21.31 22.47
C CYS A 25 -15.82 20.17 21.90
N GLY A 26 -15.96 18.99 22.46
CA GLY A 26 -15.84 17.81 21.65
C GLY A 26 -16.84 18.04 20.53
N ASN A 27 -16.37 18.28 19.33
CA ASN A 27 -17.18 18.32 18.12
C ASN A 27 -17.91 16.97 18.07
N LYS A 28 -19.11 16.91 18.64
CA LYS A 28 -20.02 15.82 18.34
C LYS A 28 -20.33 15.98 16.85
N GLN A 29 -19.73 15.17 16.03
CA GLN A 29 -20.11 15.09 14.62
C GLN A 29 -21.63 14.90 14.57
N ALA A 30 -22.29 15.66 13.70
CA ALA A 30 -23.72 15.51 13.48
C ALA A 30 -23.99 14.04 13.11
N THR A 31 -24.96 13.44 13.77
CA THR A 31 -25.36 12.03 13.52
C THR A 31 -26.38 11.91 12.40
N THR A 32 -26.97 13.03 11.98
CA THR A 32 -27.93 13.12 10.87
C THR A 32 -27.62 14.32 9.98
N ASP A 33 -27.96 14.19 8.71
CA ASP A 33 -27.88 15.31 7.75
C ASP A 33 -29.09 16.25 7.89
N GLU A 34 -29.17 17.26 7.02
CA GLU A 34 -30.25 18.24 6.98
C GLU A 34 -31.63 17.64 6.64
N ASN A 35 -31.66 16.48 6.02
CA ASN A 35 -32.86 15.72 5.67
C ASN A 35 -33.24 14.68 6.73
N GLY A 36 -32.48 14.60 7.84
CA GLY A 36 -32.69 13.63 8.91
C GLY A 36 -32.16 12.24 8.64
N LYS A 37 -31.40 12.03 7.56
CA LYS A 37 -30.74 10.76 7.27
C LYS A 37 -29.52 10.55 8.17
N PRO A 38 -29.26 9.32 8.64
CA PRO A 38 -28.06 9.01 9.37
C PRO A 38 -26.80 9.37 8.60
N ILE A 39 -25.79 9.92 9.25
CA ILE A 39 -24.48 10.16 8.68
C ILE A 39 -23.54 9.00 9.07
N VAL A 40 -22.87 8.42 8.09
CA VAL A 40 -21.83 7.41 8.28
C VAL A 40 -20.48 7.98 7.85
N ASN A 41 -19.55 8.08 8.77
CA ASN A 41 -18.20 8.57 8.50
C ASN A 41 -17.31 7.40 8.12
N ILE A 42 -16.80 7.41 6.89
CA ILE A 42 -15.94 6.35 6.38
C ILE A 42 -14.55 6.92 6.08
N LEU A 43 -13.54 6.37 6.73
CA LEU A 43 -12.15 6.67 6.39
C LEU A 43 -11.66 5.60 5.43
N VAL A 44 -11.12 6.02 4.29
CA VAL A 44 -10.61 5.12 3.25
C VAL A 44 -9.18 5.48 2.88
N ARG A 45 -8.36 4.44 2.71
CA ARG A 45 -7.06 4.57 2.08
C ARG A 45 -7.21 4.35 0.58
N ARG A 46 -6.73 5.29 -0.21
CA ARG A 46 -6.77 5.19 -1.67
C ARG A 46 -5.48 5.68 -2.32
N ASN A 47 -5.30 5.30 -3.57
CA ASN A 47 -4.24 5.83 -4.39
C ASN A 47 -4.57 7.28 -4.79
N VAL A 48 -3.57 8.15 -4.84
CA VAL A 48 -3.75 9.56 -5.22
C VAL A 48 -4.23 9.76 -6.67
N THR A 49 -4.07 8.74 -7.51
CA THR A 49 -4.51 8.76 -8.91
C THR A 49 -5.98 8.36 -9.09
N ASP A 50 -6.62 7.82 -8.04
CA ASP A 50 -8.02 7.41 -8.10
C ASP A 50 -8.95 8.62 -8.03
N HIS A 51 -10.16 8.49 -8.57
CA HIS A 51 -11.21 9.51 -8.39
C HIS A 51 -11.64 9.60 -6.92
N PRO A 52 -12.01 10.79 -6.41
CA PRO A 52 -12.58 10.94 -5.07
C PRO A 52 -13.76 9.98 -4.86
N MET A 53 -13.84 9.36 -3.70
CA MET A 53 -14.89 8.39 -3.38
C MET A 53 -16.29 9.01 -3.50
N GLN A 54 -16.44 10.28 -3.12
CA GLN A 54 -17.70 11.01 -3.19
C GLN A 54 -18.28 11.08 -4.60
N ASP A 55 -17.43 11.08 -5.62
CA ASP A 55 -17.83 11.24 -7.03
C ASP A 55 -18.14 9.91 -7.72
N THR A 56 -17.99 8.80 -7.00
CA THR A 56 -18.13 7.46 -7.57
C THR A 56 -19.61 6.99 -7.58
N GLN A 57 -19.95 6.12 -8.53
CA GLN A 57 -21.23 5.42 -8.53
C GLN A 57 -21.38 4.53 -7.28
N TYR A 58 -20.27 3.97 -6.81
CA TYR A 58 -20.23 3.16 -5.59
C TYR A 58 -20.78 3.90 -4.36
N THR A 59 -20.42 5.17 -4.17
CA THR A 59 -20.96 6.00 -3.09
C THR A 59 -22.47 6.15 -3.20
N LYS A 60 -22.99 6.45 -4.40
CA LYS A 60 -24.43 6.60 -4.63
C LYS A 60 -25.20 5.31 -4.35
N ASP A 61 -24.62 4.17 -4.76
CA ASP A 61 -25.25 2.86 -4.54
C ASP A 61 -25.26 2.51 -3.04
N LEU A 62 -24.20 2.83 -2.31
CA LEU A 62 -24.15 2.64 -0.86
C LEU A 62 -25.14 3.51 -0.12
N GLU A 63 -25.22 4.80 -0.43
CA GLU A 63 -26.16 5.74 0.18
C GLU A 63 -27.61 5.33 -0.08
N ALA A 64 -27.91 4.86 -1.29
CA ALA A 64 -29.21 4.32 -1.62
C ALA A 64 -29.54 3.03 -0.85
N ALA A 65 -28.56 2.16 -0.65
CA ALA A 65 -28.74 0.88 0.04
C ALA A 65 -28.92 1.03 1.55
N CYS A 66 -28.23 1.99 2.18
CA CYS A 66 -28.31 2.22 3.62
C CYS A 66 -29.35 3.27 4.03
N ASP A 67 -29.92 3.99 3.09
CA ASP A 67 -30.73 5.20 3.33
C ASP A 67 -30.01 6.18 4.28
N CYS A 68 -28.73 6.41 4.01
CA CYS A 68 -27.83 7.22 4.83
C CYS A 68 -27.03 8.20 3.95
N THR A 69 -26.38 9.16 4.58
CA THR A 69 -25.40 10.06 3.95
C THR A 69 -24.00 9.63 4.34
N ILE A 70 -23.13 9.38 3.36
CA ILE A 70 -21.74 8.98 3.60
C ILE A 70 -20.83 10.20 3.57
N LYS A 71 -20.05 10.38 4.63
CA LYS A 71 -18.96 11.35 4.70
C LYS A 71 -17.63 10.64 4.58
N TRP A 72 -17.01 10.78 3.42
CA TRP A 72 -15.69 10.23 3.17
C TRP A 72 -14.58 11.07 3.77
N GLN A 73 -13.68 10.42 4.47
CA GLN A 73 -12.35 10.93 4.81
C GLN A 73 -11.36 10.10 4.01
N GLU A 74 -10.55 10.76 3.20
CA GLU A 74 -9.60 10.07 2.32
C GLU A 74 -8.17 10.30 2.78
N VAL A 75 -7.37 9.24 2.79
CA VAL A 75 -5.94 9.30 3.09
C VAL A 75 -5.18 8.56 2.00
N SER A 76 -4.08 9.14 1.53
CA SER A 76 -3.25 8.48 0.54
C SER A 76 -2.49 7.29 1.13
N ASP A 77 -2.21 6.30 0.30
CA ASP A 77 -1.41 5.12 0.68
C ASP A 77 -0.08 5.51 1.34
N ASN A 78 0.59 6.53 0.79
CA ASN A 78 1.89 6.98 1.29
C ASN A 78 1.79 7.68 2.66
N ALA A 79 0.69 8.41 2.91
CA ALA A 79 0.50 9.16 4.15
C ALA A 79 -0.03 8.30 5.31
N TRP A 80 -0.79 7.23 5.01
CA TRP A 80 -1.44 6.44 6.05
C TRP A 80 -0.47 5.82 7.04
N GLY A 81 0.65 5.27 6.57
CA GLY A 81 1.67 4.68 7.45
C GLY A 81 2.19 5.63 8.53
N GLN A 82 2.31 6.92 8.19
CA GLN A 82 2.75 7.96 9.13
C GLN A 82 1.60 8.46 10.03
N GLN A 83 0.40 8.61 9.48
CA GLN A 83 -0.75 9.18 10.20
C GLN A 83 -1.44 8.17 11.12
N LYS A 84 -1.40 6.87 10.79
CA LYS A 84 -2.12 5.83 11.51
C LYS A 84 -1.88 5.86 13.01
N SER A 85 -0.64 5.82 13.43
CA SER A 85 -0.28 5.77 14.85
C SER A 85 -0.76 6.99 15.62
N ALA A 86 -0.67 8.19 15.03
CA ALA A 86 -1.12 9.42 15.65
C ALA A 86 -2.66 9.45 15.80
N LYS A 87 -3.40 9.09 14.75
CA LYS A 87 -4.88 9.04 14.78
C LYS A 87 -5.38 7.99 15.78
N MET A 88 -4.78 6.81 15.80
CA MET A 88 -5.15 5.76 16.75
C MET A 88 -4.86 6.18 18.20
N ALA A 89 -3.75 6.83 18.46
CA ALA A 89 -3.41 7.32 19.79
C ALA A 89 -4.34 8.47 20.25
N ALA A 90 -4.82 9.29 19.33
CA ALA A 90 -5.78 10.36 19.59
C ALA A 90 -7.23 9.85 19.74
N GLY A 91 -7.50 8.57 19.46
CA GLY A 91 -8.86 8.02 19.47
C GLY A 91 -9.72 8.49 18.30
N GLU A 92 -9.10 8.95 17.22
CA GLU A 92 -9.78 9.44 16.03
C GLU A 92 -10.16 8.28 15.11
N PHE A 93 -11.21 7.55 15.48
CA PHE A 93 -11.71 6.43 14.70
C PHE A 93 -12.95 6.85 13.89
N PRO A 94 -13.07 6.42 12.62
CA PRO A 94 -14.29 6.57 11.83
C PRO A 94 -15.33 5.53 12.27
N ASP A 95 -16.58 5.66 11.78
CA ASP A 95 -17.58 4.62 11.94
C ASP A 95 -17.17 3.35 11.16
N ILE A 96 -16.57 3.52 9.98
CA ILE A 96 -16.05 2.44 9.15
C ILE A 96 -14.67 2.81 8.60
N GLY A 97 -13.71 1.87 8.70
CA GLY A 97 -12.39 2.00 8.07
C GLY A 97 -12.23 1.01 6.92
N LEU A 98 -11.94 1.51 5.70
CA LEU A 98 -11.72 0.69 4.51
C LEU A 98 -10.22 0.61 4.18
N SER A 99 -9.67 -0.61 4.14
CA SER A 99 -8.25 -0.89 3.81
C SER A 99 -7.23 -0.17 4.70
N LEU A 100 -7.58 0.06 5.97
CA LEU A 100 -6.81 0.88 6.91
C LEU A 100 -6.12 0.07 8.00
N PHE A 101 -6.87 -0.84 8.61
CA PHE A 101 -6.48 -1.52 9.83
C PHE A 101 -6.15 -2.98 9.59
N SER A 102 -5.21 -3.49 10.36
CA SER A 102 -4.85 -4.91 10.41
C SER A 102 -5.44 -5.58 11.66
N MET A 103 -5.40 -6.91 11.72
CA MET A 103 -5.77 -7.64 12.93
C MET A 103 -4.86 -7.30 14.12
N VAL A 104 -3.60 -6.92 13.87
CA VAL A 104 -2.70 -6.42 14.92
C VAL A 104 -3.21 -5.09 15.48
N ASP A 105 -3.72 -4.20 14.64
CA ASP A 105 -4.34 -2.95 15.10
C ASP A 105 -5.61 -3.24 15.90
N ALA A 106 -6.46 -4.16 15.42
CA ALA A 106 -7.68 -4.55 16.13
C ALA A 106 -7.39 -5.18 17.51
N ALA A 107 -6.37 -5.99 17.63
CA ALA A 107 -5.95 -6.55 18.90
C ALA A 107 -5.40 -5.47 19.87
N LYS A 108 -4.52 -4.59 19.34
CA LYS A 108 -3.90 -3.51 20.14
C LYS A 108 -4.89 -2.46 20.63
N TYR A 109 -5.89 -2.14 19.83
CA TYR A 109 -6.88 -1.09 20.07
C TYR A 109 -8.29 -1.67 20.16
N SER A 110 -8.44 -2.84 20.76
CA SER A 110 -9.65 -3.67 20.73
C SER A 110 -10.93 -2.96 21.20
N THR A 111 -10.83 -1.95 22.05
CA THR A 111 -11.98 -1.16 22.53
C THR A 111 -12.60 -0.25 21.46
N TYR A 112 -11.90 0.01 20.38
CA TYR A 112 -12.39 0.83 19.27
C TYR A 112 -12.96 0.00 18.12
N PHE A 113 -12.82 -1.30 18.15
CA PHE A 113 -13.37 -2.20 17.15
C PHE A 113 -14.60 -2.92 17.71
N GLU A 114 -15.71 -2.81 17.01
CA GLU A 114 -16.95 -3.49 17.37
C GLU A 114 -16.80 -5.01 17.24
N ASP A 115 -17.45 -5.76 18.12
CA ASP A 115 -17.62 -7.19 17.92
C ASP A 115 -18.79 -7.47 16.98
N LEU A 116 -18.48 -7.88 15.75
CA LEU A 116 -19.48 -8.14 14.72
C LEU A 116 -20.22 -9.47 14.94
N LYS A 117 -19.74 -10.34 15.81
CA LYS A 117 -20.32 -11.67 16.04
C LYS A 117 -21.79 -11.62 16.49
N PRO A 118 -22.20 -10.77 17.45
CA PRO A 118 -23.61 -10.63 17.85
C PRO A 118 -24.50 -10.07 16.74
N HIS A 119 -23.92 -9.44 15.72
CA HIS A 119 -24.66 -8.76 14.66
C HIS A 119 -24.78 -9.58 13.37
N LEU A 120 -24.20 -10.78 13.31
CA LEU A 120 -24.18 -11.60 12.10
C LEU A 120 -25.58 -11.95 11.55
N ASP A 121 -26.59 -12.04 12.38
CA ASP A 121 -27.97 -12.30 11.93
C ASP A 121 -28.56 -11.12 11.15
N LYS A 122 -28.05 -9.90 11.38
CA LYS A 122 -28.39 -8.70 10.59
C LYS A 122 -27.52 -8.56 9.34
N MET A 123 -26.50 -9.40 9.16
CA MET A 123 -25.53 -9.37 8.07
C MET A 123 -25.49 -10.72 7.32
N PRO A 124 -26.58 -11.12 6.62
CA PRO A 124 -26.70 -12.46 6.06
C PRO A 124 -25.62 -12.79 5.01
N ASN A 125 -25.19 -11.79 4.23
CA ASN A 125 -24.12 -11.96 3.24
C ASN A 125 -22.75 -12.18 3.90
N VAL A 126 -22.44 -11.46 4.98
CA VAL A 126 -21.23 -11.66 5.77
C VAL A 126 -21.23 -13.06 6.40
N LYS A 127 -22.33 -13.45 7.00
CA LYS A 127 -22.50 -14.79 7.60
C LYS A 127 -22.28 -15.89 6.58
N LYS A 128 -22.85 -15.74 5.37
CA LYS A 128 -22.66 -16.67 4.23
C LYS A 128 -21.20 -16.72 3.79
N PHE A 129 -20.57 -15.55 3.65
CA PHE A 129 -19.16 -15.45 3.25
C PHE A 129 -18.24 -16.14 4.26
N LEU A 130 -18.34 -15.83 5.54
CA LEU A 130 -17.50 -16.41 6.59
C LEU A 130 -17.67 -17.95 6.68
N LYS A 131 -18.89 -18.46 6.41
CA LYS A 131 -19.15 -19.90 6.33
C LYS A 131 -18.45 -20.54 5.11
N ALA A 132 -18.45 -19.84 3.99
CA ALA A 132 -17.83 -20.32 2.75
C ALA A 132 -16.30 -20.23 2.77
N GLN A 133 -15.74 -19.31 3.57
CA GLN A 133 -14.31 -19.00 3.66
C GLN A 133 -13.81 -19.16 5.12
N PRO A 134 -13.65 -20.41 5.61
CA PRO A 134 -13.27 -20.65 7.00
C PRO A 134 -11.87 -20.11 7.35
N GLY A 135 -10.96 -20.03 6.39
CA GLY A 135 -9.66 -19.39 6.57
C GLY A 135 -9.77 -17.89 6.85
N ALA A 136 -10.63 -17.20 6.10
CA ALA A 136 -10.92 -15.79 6.33
C ALA A 136 -11.62 -15.57 7.66
N ALA A 137 -12.60 -16.42 8.01
CA ALA A 137 -13.26 -16.36 9.32
C ALA A 137 -12.28 -16.50 10.48
N LYS A 138 -11.35 -17.46 10.37
CA LYS A 138 -10.28 -17.64 11.38
C LYS A 138 -9.36 -16.42 11.46
N TYR A 139 -9.00 -15.83 10.32
CA TYR A 139 -8.11 -14.67 10.26
C TYR A 139 -8.68 -13.43 10.96
N VAL A 140 -10.00 -13.17 10.79
CA VAL A 140 -10.64 -11.97 11.37
C VAL A 140 -11.18 -12.17 12.79
N THR A 141 -11.00 -13.36 13.36
CA THR A 141 -11.46 -13.67 14.71
C THR A 141 -10.28 -13.56 15.69
N ASP A 142 -10.44 -12.70 16.69
CA ASP A 142 -9.54 -12.56 17.83
C ASP A 142 -10.24 -13.17 19.06
N GLY A 143 -9.82 -14.35 19.48
CA GLY A 143 -10.48 -15.10 20.53
C GLY A 143 -11.95 -15.41 20.21
N THR A 144 -12.87 -14.68 20.82
CA THR A 144 -14.32 -14.82 20.60
C THR A 144 -14.93 -13.74 19.71
N LYS A 145 -14.19 -12.69 19.40
CA LYS A 145 -14.63 -11.47 18.71
C LYS A 145 -14.33 -11.52 17.23
N ILE A 146 -15.28 -11.14 16.39
CA ILE A 146 -15.05 -10.84 14.97
C ILE A 146 -14.82 -9.35 14.85
N ALA A 147 -13.55 -8.95 14.70
CA ALA A 147 -13.13 -7.54 14.77
C ALA A 147 -13.14 -6.82 13.41
N MET A 148 -13.20 -7.55 12.31
CA MET A 148 -13.10 -6.99 10.95
C MET A 148 -13.92 -7.79 9.96
N LEU A 149 -14.21 -7.17 8.82
CA LEU A 149 -14.71 -7.86 7.63
C LEU A 149 -13.57 -8.05 6.64
N PRO A 150 -13.27 -9.27 6.20
CA PRO A 150 -12.28 -9.53 5.18
C PRO A 150 -12.85 -9.23 3.79
N SER A 151 -11.98 -8.99 2.82
CA SER A 151 -12.34 -8.96 1.41
C SER A 151 -11.87 -10.23 0.70
N ASP A 152 -12.61 -10.64 -0.31
CA ASP A 152 -12.20 -11.69 -1.25
C ASP A 152 -12.01 -11.05 -2.63
N ARG A 153 -10.83 -11.18 -3.19
CA ARG A 153 -10.49 -10.63 -4.50
C ARG A 153 -10.59 -11.66 -5.63
N GLY A 154 -11.02 -12.86 -5.29
CA GLY A 154 -11.20 -13.97 -6.23
C GLY A 154 -9.90 -14.67 -6.64
N LYS A 155 -10.06 -15.80 -7.33
CA LYS A 155 -8.95 -16.69 -7.70
C LYS A 155 -7.90 -16.04 -8.61
N GLY A 156 -8.31 -15.16 -9.50
CA GLY A 156 -7.38 -14.45 -10.39
C GLY A 156 -6.35 -13.62 -9.63
N TYR A 157 -6.77 -13.03 -8.51
CA TYR A 157 -5.87 -12.28 -7.64
C TYR A 157 -4.87 -13.16 -6.91
N GLU A 158 -5.28 -14.35 -6.50
CA GLU A 158 -4.41 -15.30 -5.78
C GLU A 158 -3.25 -15.84 -6.63
N VAL A 159 -3.44 -15.94 -7.96
CA VAL A 159 -2.45 -16.53 -8.87
C VAL A 159 -1.62 -15.51 -9.64
N SER A 160 -1.91 -14.22 -9.56
CA SER A 160 -1.25 -13.19 -10.35
C SER A 160 -0.84 -11.95 -9.55
N GLY A 161 -0.39 -12.15 -8.34
CA GLY A 161 -0.12 -11.05 -7.42
C GLY A 161 1.19 -10.33 -7.62
N THR A 162 2.24 -11.01 -8.06
CA THR A 162 3.56 -10.42 -8.29
C THR A 162 3.98 -10.66 -9.72
N HIS A 163 4.37 -9.59 -10.40
CA HIS A 163 4.82 -9.65 -11.78
C HIS A 163 6.19 -9.02 -11.91
N MET A 164 6.99 -9.57 -12.78
CA MET A 164 8.14 -8.90 -13.36
C MET A 164 7.71 -8.36 -14.72
N PHE A 165 7.91 -7.07 -14.96
CA PHE A 165 7.56 -6.39 -16.20
C PHE A 165 8.80 -6.08 -16.99
N ILE A 166 8.70 -6.19 -18.32
CA ILE A 166 9.77 -5.81 -19.24
C ILE A 166 9.21 -4.90 -20.33
N ASN A 167 9.98 -3.88 -20.73
CA ASN A 167 9.60 -2.99 -21.82
C ASN A 167 9.69 -3.71 -23.16
N LYS A 168 8.54 -4.16 -23.65
CA LYS A 168 8.44 -4.88 -24.94
C LYS A 168 8.77 -3.98 -26.12
N THR A 169 8.43 -2.70 -26.06
CA THR A 169 8.75 -1.73 -27.11
C THR A 169 10.27 -1.58 -27.29
N TRP A 170 11.02 -1.61 -26.19
CA TRP A 170 12.48 -1.59 -26.23
C TRP A 170 13.07 -2.88 -26.82
N LEU A 171 12.54 -4.04 -26.43
CA LEU A 171 12.94 -5.32 -27.04
C LEU A 171 12.75 -5.29 -28.56
N ASP A 172 11.57 -4.86 -29.02
CA ASP A 172 11.25 -4.82 -30.44
C ASP A 172 12.14 -3.85 -31.21
N LYS A 173 12.36 -2.66 -30.64
CA LYS A 173 13.23 -1.63 -31.26
C LYS A 173 14.67 -2.11 -31.42
N LEU A 174 15.18 -2.86 -30.46
CA LEU A 174 16.53 -3.39 -30.47
C LEU A 174 16.64 -4.76 -31.17
N GLY A 175 15.52 -5.34 -31.63
CA GLY A 175 15.50 -6.68 -32.24
C GLY A 175 15.82 -7.82 -31.29
N LEU A 176 15.59 -7.62 -29.98
CA LEU A 176 15.88 -8.59 -28.93
C LEU A 176 14.68 -9.53 -28.70
N GLN A 177 14.98 -10.79 -28.35
CA GLN A 177 13.96 -11.74 -27.94
C GLN A 177 13.62 -11.58 -26.45
N MET A 178 12.43 -12.06 -26.07
CA MET A 178 12.04 -12.17 -24.67
C MET A 178 13.01 -13.11 -23.93
N PRO A 179 13.68 -12.67 -22.86
CA PRO A 179 14.61 -13.51 -22.14
C PRO A 179 13.89 -14.64 -21.40
N THR A 180 14.50 -15.82 -21.36
CA THR A 180 13.99 -17.03 -20.71
C THR A 180 14.92 -17.54 -19.61
N THR A 181 16.13 -17.03 -19.53
CA THR A 181 17.13 -17.33 -18.51
C THR A 181 17.68 -16.07 -17.86
N TRP A 182 18.35 -16.20 -16.71
CA TRP A 182 18.98 -15.07 -16.03
C TRP A 182 20.10 -14.45 -16.88
N ASP A 183 20.88 -15.27 -17.59
CA ASP A 183 21.94 -14.77 -18.48
C ASP A 183 21.36 -14.00 -19.67
N GLU A 184 20.27 -14.49 -20.27
CA GLU A 184 19.58 -13.76 -21.34
C GLU A 184 19.00 -12.45 -20.84
N LEU A 185 18.44 -12.42 -19.63
CA LEU A 185 17.96 -11.19 -19.01
C LEU A 185 19.10 -10.21 -18.80
N GLU A 186 20.26 -10.64 -18.30
CA GLU A 186 21.43 -9.77 -18.14
C GLU A 186 21.87 -9.15 -19.48
N ASN A 187 21.93 -9.93 -20.55
CA ASN A 187 22.27 -9.45 -21.89
C ASN A 187 21.26 -8.40 -22.38
N VAL A 188 19.96 -8.60 -22.13
CA VAL A 188 18.91 -7.63 -22.46
C VAL A 188 19.10 -6.33 -21.66
N LEU A 189 19.38 -6.44 -20.37
CA LEU A 189 19.60 -5.27 -19.50
C LEU A 189 20.84 -4.46 -19.95
N ASP A 190 21.90 -5.13 -20.40
CA ASP A 190 23.09 -4.46 -20.92
C ASP A 190 22.78 -3.71 -22.24
N ALA A 191 22.02 -4.33 -23.12
CA ALA A 191 21.52 -3.67 -24.34
C ALA A 191 20.62 -2.47 -24.02
N PHE A 192 19.74 -2.58 -23.06
CA PHE A 192 18.91 -1.46 -22.59
C PHE A 192 19.74 -0.30 -22.08
N LYS A 193 20.84 -0.58 -21.36
CA LYS A 193 21.75 0.44 -20.85
C LYS A 193 22.54 1.17 -21.94
N THR A 194 22.90 0.48 -23.02
CA THR A 194 23.96 0.94 -23.94
C THR A 194 23.45 1.42 -25.29
N GLN A 195 22.18 1.14 -25.66
CA GLN A 195 21.69 1.34 -27.02
C GLN A 195 20.55 2.36 -27.15
N ASP A 196 20.32 3.23 -26.15
CA ASP A 196 19.28 4.29 -26.18
C ASP A 196 17.91 3.77 -26.71
N PRO A 197 17.30 2.76 -26.07
CA PRO A 197 16.04 2.20 -26.56
C PRO A 197 14.87 3.18 -26.46
N ASN A 198 14.89 4.14 -25.53
CA ASN A 198 13.85 5.17 -25.43
C ASN A 198 14.01 6.22 -26.56
N GLY A 199 15.19 6.37 -27.17
CA GLY A 199 15.46 7.18 -28.34
C GLY A 199 15.51 8.67 -28.05
N ASN A 200 15.82 9.06 -26.84
CA ASN A 200 15.88 10.47 -26.45
C ASN A 200 17.28 11.08 -26.56
N GLY A 201 18.28 10.29 -26.97
CA GLY A 201 19.67 10.70 -27.15
C GLY A 201 20.44 10.92 -25.85
N LYS A 202 19.96 10.39 -24.73
CA LYS A 202 20.59 10.48 -23.41
C LYS A 202 20.87 9.08 -22.89
N ALA A 203 21.90 8.95 -22.06
CA ALA A 203 22.20 7.71 -21.34
C ALA A 203 21.47 7.77 -19.97
N ASP A 204 20.15 7.76 -19.97
CA ASP A 204 19.31 7.89 -18.77
C ASP A 204 18.42 6.67 -18.52
N GLU A 205 18.62 5.61 -19.26
CA GLU A 205 17.93 4.35 -19.05
C GLU A 205 18.29 3.73 -17.70
N VAL A 206 17.27 3.19 -17.05
CA VAL A 206 17.38 2.35 -15.86
C VAL A 206 17.06 0.91 -16.27
N PRO A 207 18.08 0.07 -16.57
CA PRO A 207 17.82 -1.26 -17.12
C PRO A 207 16.91 -2.11 -16.26
N MET A 208 17.19 -2.23 -14.94
CA MET A 208 16.30 -2.84 -13.97
C MET A 208 16.07 -1.89 -12.81
N ASN A 209 14.83 -1.50 -12.59
CA ASN A 209 14.44 -0.65 -11.49
C ASN A 209 13.79 -1.47 -10.37
N ILE A 210 14.24 -1.28 -9.14
CA ILE A 210 13.78 -2.03 -7.97
C ILE A 210 13.25 -1.05 -6.93
N ARG A 211 12.00 -1.23 -6.50
CA ARG A 211 11.37 -0.40 -5.48
C ARG A 211 11.71 -0.85 -4.06
N SER A 212 11.82 -2.15 -3.84
CA SER A 212 12.03 -2.73 -2.52
C SER A 212 12.84 -4.03 -2.63
N LEU A 213 13.77 -4.23 -1.71
CA LEU A 213 14.55 -5.47 -1.56
C LEU A 213 13.97 -6.41 -0.49
N GLY A 214 12.89 -6.02 0.19
CA GLY A 214 12.16 -6.91 1.11
C GLY A 214 11.37 -7.98 0.38
N PHE A 215 10.75 -8.89 1.11
CA PHE A 215 9.76 -9.80 0.53
C PHE A 215 8.48 -9.01 0.22
N GLY A 216 7.87 -9.29 -0.91
CA GLY A 216 6.63 -8.64 -1.31
C GLY A 216 6.55 -8.30 -2.79
N LEU A 217 5.52 -7.53 -3.13
CA LEU A 217 5.04 -7.26 -4.48
C LEU A 217 6.09 -6.63 -5.41
N TRP A 218 6.88 -5.69 -4.90
CA TRP A 218 7.87 -4.94 -5.69
C TRP A 218 9.29 -5.45 -5.54
N SER A 219 9.43 -6.70 -5.08
CA SER A 219 10.73 -7.26 -4.74
C SER A 219 11.29 -8.13 -5.87
N PRO A 220 12.58 -7.99 -6.19
CA PRO A 220 13.28 -8.87 -7.10
C PRO A 220 13.45 -10.28 -6.53
N LEU A 221 13.15 -10.51 -5.26
CA LEU A 221 13.17 -11.84 -4.65
C LEU A 221 12.12 -12.80 -5.27
N ALA A 222 11.19 -12.28 -6.08
CA ALA A 222 10.36 -13.10 -6.97
C ALA A 222 11.19 -13.96 -7.92
N LEU A 223 12.43 -13.62 -8.22
CA LEU A 223 13.38 -14.43 -8.98
C LEU A 223 13.66 -15.80 -8.33
N MET A 224 13.46 -15.95 -7.01
CA MET A 224 13.56 -17.27 -6.36
C MET A 224 12.57 -18.30 -6.92
N ASN A 225 11.53 -17.85 -7.64
CA ASN A 225 10.61 -18.75 -8.34
C ASN A 225 11.34 -19.60 -9.38
N SER A 226 12.44 -19.14 -9.97
CA SER A 226 13.30 -19.90 -10.87
C SER A 226 13.93 -21.12 -10.19
N GLU A 227 14.12 -21.03 -8.89
CA GLU A 227 14.66 -22.09 -8.03
C GLU A 227 13.55 -22.96 -7.38
N GLY A 228 12.31 -22.82 -7.86
CA GLY A 228 11.16 -23.56 -7.31
C GLY A 228 10.68 -23.05 -5.94
N VAL A 229 11.17 -21.91 -5.48
CA VAL A 229 10.77 -21.31 -4.22
C VAL A 229 9.71 -20.22 -4.46
N VAL A 230 8.46 -20.52 -4.10
CA VAL A 230 7.35 -19.57 -4.29
C VAL A 230 7.32 -18.57 -3.16
N THR A 231 7.51 -17.28 -3.48
CA THR A 231 7.35 -16.19 -2.52
C THR A 231 5.92 -15.63 -2.56
N SER A 232 5.38 -15.23 -1.42
CA SER A 232 4.12 -14.50 -1.35
C SER A 232 4.35 -13.01 -1.58
N PHE A 233 3.32 -12.33 -2.07
CA PHE A 233 3.39 -10.92 -2.45
C PHE A 233 2.56 -9.99 -1.55
N MET A 234 1.67 -10.54 -0.70
CA MET A 234 0.75 -9.71 0.10
C MET A 234 1.15 -9.62 1.56
N GLY A 235 1.14 -8.38 2.03
CA GLY A 235 1.54 -7.95 3.35
C GLY A 235 0.91 -8.69 4.51
N GLY A 236 1.75 -9.00 5.51
CA GLY A 236 1.37 -9.61 6.77
C GLY A 236 1.40 -11.13 6.80
N GLY A 237 1.71 -11.79 5.70
CA GLY A 237 1.90 -13.23 5.65
C GLY A 237 3.30 -13.66 6.09
N ALA A 238 3.45 -14.92 6.51
CA ALA A 238 4.73 -15.48 6.95
C ALA A 238 5.80 -15.39 5.86
N SER A 239 5.42 -15.51 4.58
CA SER A 239 6.34 -15.42 3.45
C SER A 239 6.92 -14.02 3.21
N GLU A 240 6.23 -12.94 3.59
CA GLU A 240 6.83 -11.60 3.62
C GLU A 240 7.83 -11.42 4.75
N GLN A 241 7.77 -12.28 5.75
CA GLN A 241 8.73 -12.33 6.85
C GLN A 241 9.88 -13.29 6.57
N GLY A 242 9.96 -13.85 5.36
CA GLY A 242 11.03 -14.74 4.97
C GLY A 242 10.80 -16.22 5.29
N TYR A 243 9.55 -16.65 5.48
CA TYR A 243 9.21 -18.05 5.75
C TYR A 243 8.35 -18.66 4.66
N TYR A 244 8.52 -19.96 4.43
CA TYR A 244 7.70 -20.76 3.52
C TYR A 244 7.49 -22.18 4.06
N VAL A 245 6.55 -22.91 3.47
CA VAL A 245 6.27 -24.29 3.84
C VAL A 245 6.78 -25.22 2.71
N ASP A 246 7.63 -26.17 3.08
CA ASP A 246 8.10 -27.22 2.21
C ASP A 246 7.85 -28.58 2.87
N ASN A 247 7.10 -29.46 2.19
CA ASN A 247 6.72 -30.78 2.70
C ASN A 247 6.14 -30.75 4.13
N GLY A 248 5.27 -29.76 4.44
CA GLY A 248 4.64 -29.59 5.73
C GLY A 248 5.54 -29.02 6.85
N LYS A 249 6.77 -28.63 6.51
CA LYS A 249 7.72 -28.00 7.44
C LYS A 249 7.91 -26.53 7.12
N VAL A 250 7.93 -25.68 8.15
CA VAL A 250 8.30 -24.27 8.01
C VAL A 250 9.80 -24.17 7.81
N LYS A 251 10.19 -23.49 6.74
CA LYS A 251 11.57 -23.15 6.40
C LYS A 251 11.74 -21.64 6.28
N SER A 252 12.98 -21.17 6.38
CA SER A 252 13.33 -19.78 6.18
C SER A 252 14.00 -19.56 4.82
N TYR A 253 13.58 -18.55 4.07
CA TYR A 253 14.28 -18.11 2.85
C TYR A 253 15.70 -17.62 3.15
N TYR A 254 15.91 -17.00 4.31
CA TYR A 254 17.22 -16.42 4.68
C TYR A 254 18.36 -17.42 4.71
N THR A 255 18.06 -18.70 4.79
CA THR A 255 19.07 -19.78 4.80
C THR A 255 18.99 -20.66 3.54
N SER A 256 18.25 -20.25 2.50
CA SER A 256 18.09 -21.00 1.27
C SER A 256 19.19 -20.67 0.24
N ASP A 257 19.57 -21.66 -0.56
CA ASP A 257 20.47 -21.44 -1.70
C ASP A 257 19.80 -20.52 -2.73
N ALA A 258 18.48 -20.64 -2.95
CA ALA A 258 17.72 -19.77 -3.85
C ALA A 258 17.88 -18.27 -3.51
N LEU A 259 17.85 -17.88 -2.22
CA LEU A 259 18.09 -16.49 -1.85
C LEU A 259 19.54 -16.09 -2.12
N LYS A 260 20.50 -16.96 -1.81
CA LYS A 260 21.93 -16.71 -2.06
C LYS A 260 22.18 -16.47 -3.56
N ASP A 261 21.60 -17.29 -4.42
CA ASP A 261 21.78 -17.20 -5.87
C ASP A 261 21.16 -15.92 -6.42
N VAL A 262 19.93 -15.57 -6.01
CA VAL A 262 19.28 -14.29 -6.37
C VAL A 262 20.11 -13.10 -5.89
N VAL A 263 20.57 -13.10 -4.65
CA VAL A 263 21.39 -11.98 -4.11
C VAL A 263 22.72 -11.88 -4.86
N SER A 264 23.36 -12.99 -5.19
CA SER A 264 24.61 -13.01 -5.98
C SER A 264 24.39 -12.44 -7.38
N TYR A 265 23.29 -12.83 -8.04
CA TYR A 265 22.90 -12.30 -9.34
C TYR A 265 22.64 -10.79 -9.30
N LEU A 266 21.80 -10.34 -8.36
CA LEU A 266 21.49 -8.91 -8.20
C LEU A 266 22.73 -8.08 -7.87
N HIS A 267 23.66 -8.62 -7.06
CA HIS A 267 24.96 -7.99 -6.81
C HIS A 267 25.78 -7.84 -8.09
N GLY A 268 25.82 -8.86 -8.93
CA GLY A 268 26.47 -8.82 -10.24
C GLY A 268 25.88 -7.74 -11.16
N LEU A 269 24.55 -7.66 -11.26
CA LEU A 269 23.84 -6.64 -12.01
C LEU A 269 24.15 -5.22 -11.49
N MET A 270 24.17 -5.05 -10.17
CA MET A 270 24.50 -3.76 -9.55
C MET A 270 25.95 -3.35 -9.84
N ALA A 271 26.89 -4.28 -9.77
CA ALA A 271 28.31 -4.02 -10.08
C ALA A 271 28.50 -3.56 -11.53
N LYS A 272 27.69 -4.09 -12.47
CA LYS A 272 27.65 -3.68 -13.88
C LYS A 272 26.87 -2.38 -14.12
N GLY A 273 26.22 -1.83 -13.08
CA GLY A 273 25.36 -0.65 -13.18
C GLY A 273 24.08 -0.89 -13.97
N LEU A 274 23.57 -2.13 -13.95
CA LEU A 274 22.28 -2.52 -14.52
C LEU A 274 21.12 -2.34 -13.53
N ILE A 275 21.46 -2.17 -12.24
CA ILE A 275 20.57 -1.78 -11.16
C ILE A 275 21.12 -0.49 -10.54
N PRO A 276 20.29 0.52 -10.23
CA PRO A 276 20.72 1.76 -9.59
C PRO A 276 21.42 1.51 -8.24
N LYS A 277 22.52 2.22 -7.99
CA LYS A 277 23.31 2.06 -6.75
C LYS A 277 22.58 2.53 -5.50
N ASP A 278 21.62 3.43 -5.66
CA ASP A 278 20.81 4.01 -4.58
C ASP A 278 19.62 3.14 -4.16
N VAL A 279 19.43 1.97 -4.77
CA VAL A 279 18.29 1.07 -4.53
C VAL A 279 18.07 0.73 -3.05
N LEU A 280 19.12 0.76 -2.24
CA LEU A 280 19.08 0.47 -0.80
C LEU A 280 18.64 1.67 0.06
N THR A 281 18.69 2.89 -0.48
CA THR A 281 18.53 4.13 0.29
C THR A 281 17.42 5.04 -0.22
N ARG A 282 16.98 4.85 -1.46
CA ARG A 282 15.95 5.67 -2.08
C ARG A 282 14.56 5.36 -1.55
N ASP A 283 13.69 6.34 -1.58
CA ASP A 283 12.27 6.21 -1.25
C ASP A 283 11.40 5.91 -2.48
N ALA A 284 10.10 5.72 -2.23
CA ALA A 284 9.13 5.43 -3.29
C ALA A 284 8.97 6.56 -4.31
N SER A 285 9.19 7.83 -3.91
CA SER A 285 9.08 8.97 -4.82
C SER A 285 10.25 9.00 -5.79
N GLN A 286 11.45 8.72 -5.30
CA GLN A 286 12.66 8.59 -6.12
C GLN A 286 12.54 7.42 -7.10
N TYR A 287 12.02 6.26 -6.65
CA TYR A 287 11.71 5.15 -7.55
C TYR A 287 10.76 5.56 -8.67
N THR A 288 9.65 6.20 -8.32
CA THR A 288 8.63 6.61 -9.30
C THR A 288 9.20 7.61 -10.31
N SER A 289 10.00 8.58 -9.88
CA SER A 289 10.62 9.57 -10.79
C SER A 289 11.59 8.94 -11.78
N GLN A 290 12.26 7.86 -11.41
CA GLN A 290 13.13 7.08 -12.29
C GLN A 290 12.35 6.09 -13.17
N THR A 291 11.08 5.82 -12.87
CA THR A 291 10.25 4.91 -13.67
C THR A 291 9.55 5.66 -14.79
N VAL A 292 9.00 6.84 -14.48
CA VAL A 292 8.13 7.64 -15.40
C VAL A 292 8.43 9.13 -15.27
N SER A 293 9.62 9.55 -15.62
CA SER A 293 10.17 10.90 -15.42
C SER A 293 9.19 12.04 -15.77
N ASP A 294 8.66 12.05 -17.01
CA ASP A 294 7.74 13.06 -17.53
C ASP A 294 6.33 12.51 -17.82
N GLY A 295 6.08 11.25 -17.46
CA GLY A 295 4.84 10.53 -17.77
C GLY A 295 4.66 10.18 -19.25
N LYS A 296 5.65 10.41 -20.09
CA LYS A 296 5.59 10.17 -21.54
C LYS A 296 6.76 9.35 -22.05
N THR A 297 7.92 9.48 -21.45
CA THR A 297 9.14 8.78 -21.84
C THR A 297 9.43 7.65 -20.86
N ALA A 298 9.47 6.42 -21.32
CA ALA A 298 9.87 5.29 -20.51
C ALA A 298 11.36 5.37 -20.20
N LEU A 299 11.73 5.30 -18.92
CA LEU A 299 13.12 5.25 -18.48
C LEU A 299 13.53 3.88 -17.96
N THR A 300 12.58 3.00 -17.64
CA THR A 300 12.82 1.70 -17.01
C THR A 300 12.67 0.57 -18.01
N GLY A 301 13.63 -0.33 -18.06
CA GLY A 301 13.55 -1.56 -18.87
C GLY A 301 12.76 -2.66 -18.19
N VAL A 302 13.12 -3.01 -16.96
CA VAL A 302 12.52 -4.07 -16.15
C VAL A 302 12.15 -3.54 -14.77
N SER A 303 11.00 -3.93 -14.24
CA SER A 303 10.60 -3.68 -12.85
C SER A 303 9.73 -4.80 -12.29
N PHE A 304 9.35 -4.66 -11.02
CA PHE A 304 8.48 -5.59 -10.30
C PHE A 304 7.26 -4.84 -9.78
N GLY A 305 6.08 -5.46 -9.82
CA GLY A 305 4.89 -4.78 -9.33
C GLY A 305 3.60 -5.53 -9.47
N TRP A 306 2.50 -4.81 -9.25
CA TRP A 306 1.15 -5.31 -9.30
C TRP A 306 0.57 -5.40 -10.71
N SER A 307 0.66 -4.32 -11.46
CA SER A 307 0.25 -4.23 -12.85
C SER A 307 1.09 -3.19 -13.59
N ASN A 308 1.23 -3.37 -14.90
CA ASN A 308 1.96 -2.43 -15.74
C ASN A 308 1.36 -1.01 -15.68
N TYR A 309 0.05 -0.87 -15.64
CA TYR A 309 -0.59 0.46 -15.53
C TYR A 309 -0.39 1.09 -14.14
N ALA A 310 -0.36 0.30 -13.08
CA ALA A 310 -0.06 0.81 -11.73
C ALA A 310 1.40 1.29 -11.61
N GLU A 311 2.33 0.62 -12.30
CA GLU A 311 3.75 0.98 -12.26
C GLU A 311 4.09 2.14 -13.21
N TYR A 312 3.51 2.16 -14.42
CA TYR A 312 3.95 3.06 -15.49
C TYR A 312 2.88 4.07 -15.92
N GLY A 313 1.67 3.99 -15.34
CA GLY A 313 0.54 4.82 -15.73
C GLY A 313 -0.06 4.48 -17.09
N ASN A 314 -1.17 5.13 -17.43
CA ASN A 314 -1.93 4.83 -18.65
C ASN A 314 -1.18 5.16 -19.96
N ALA A 315 -0.25 6.11 -19.92
CA ALA A 315 0.47 6.53 -21.12
C ALA A 315 1.59 5.57 -21.54
N LEU A 316 2.19 4.87 -20.58
CA LEU A 316 3.35 4.00 -20.81
C LEU A 316 3.06 2.52 -20.55
N GLY A 317 1.97 2.20 -19.86
CA GLY A 317 1.66 0.83 -19.44
C GLY A 317 1.63 -0.17 -20.60
N ASP A 318 1.13 0.22 -21.78
CA ASP A 318 1.07 -0.63 -22.98
C ASP A 318 2.44 -1.03 -23.53
N GLN A 319 3.51 -0.31 -23.17
CA GLN A 319 4.87 -0.66 -23.58
C GLN A 319 5.41 -1.88 -22.81
N TYR A 320 4.79 -2.22 -21.70
CA TYR A 320 5.29 -3.25 -20.79
C TYR A 320 4.40 -4.50 -20.79
N VAL A 321 5.06 -5.63 -20.83
CA VAL A 321 4.43 -6.95 -20.70
C VAL A 321 5.02 -7.70 -19.53
N THR A 322 4.28 -8.70 -19.03
CA THR A 322 4.79 -9.59 -18.00
C THR A 322 5.93 -10.45 -18.56
N LEU A 323 7.06 -10.42 -17.86
CA LEU A 323 8.15 -11.35 -18.13
C LEU A 323 7.83 -12.68 -17.46
N PRO A 324 7.79 -13.78 -18.21
CA PRO A 324 7.58 -15.12 -17.64
C PRO A 324 8.69 -15.49 -16.64
N PRO A 325 8.44 -16.46 -15.74
CA PRO A 325 9.49 -16.98 -14.87
C PRO A 325 10.69 -17.46 -15.69
N LEU A 326 11.86 -17.02 -15.29
CA LEU A 326 13.14 -17.42 -15.90
C LEU A 326 13.56 -18.81 -15.44
N LYS A 327 14.45 -19.45 -16.18
CA LYS A 327 15.06 -20.74 -15.86
C LYS A 327 16.48 -20.57 -15.40
#